data_8b9c0a9fc17687ece2a68201abc9f8e5
#
_entry.id   8b9c0a9fc17687ece2a68201abc9f8e5
#
_cell.length_a   1.000
_cell.length_b   1.000
_cell.length_c   1.000
_cell.angle_alpha   90.00
_cell.angle_beta   90.00
_cell.angle_gamma   90.00
#
_symmetry.space_group_name_H-M   'P 1'
#
loop_
_entity.id
_entity.type
_entity.pdbx_description
1 polymer ?
#
loop_
_entity_poly.entity_id
_entity_poly.type
_entity_poly.pdbx_seq_one_letter_code
_entity_poly.pdbx_strand_id
1 'polypeptide(L)'
;MANRQTEEKITALYERLSRDDDLTGDSNSILNQKRYLESYAAQRGYTNIVHYTDDGWSGGNFDRPAWKRLVADIEAGKVAHLLCKDLSRIGRNYLQTGFYTEVMFRQNGVHFVAVANNIDSEEQDSGEFAPFLNIMNEWYLRDQSKKVSAAYRVKGKAGKPTTNNAIYGYKKDPEDKDHWLVDEEAAAVVRRIFLLAVEGHGPHEIAKILTQEKVECPAYYLARNGRGCRKNTVDTSRPYDWYGFTVSSMLTKPEYMGHTVNFRSSKKSYRDKRVKNDPSDWLIFENTH
;
A
#
# COMPACT_ATOMS: atom_id res chain seq x y z
N MET A 1 27.16 -19.60 -30.07
CA MET A 1 25.69 -19.58 -30.18
C MET A 1 25.14 -20.61 -29.23
N ALA A 2 24.71 -20.21 -28.05
CA ALA A 2 24.14 -21.11 -27.04
C ALA A 2 22.74 -21.49 -27.48
N ASN A 3 22.51 -22.76 -27.69
CA ASN A 3 21.23 -23.39 -28.01
C ASN A 3 20.31 -23.21 -26.77
N ARG A 4 19.45 -22.16 -26.73
CA ARG A 4 18.33 -22.11 -25.78
C ARG A 4 17.34 -23.18 -26.25
N GLN A 5 17.43 -24.37 -25.68
CA GLN A 5 16.31 -25.29 -25.65
C GLN A 5 15.16 -24.52 -25.00
N THR A 6 14.13 -24.21 -25.76
CA THR A 6 12.83 -23.76 -25.24
C THR A 6 12.29 -24.96 -24.47
N GLU A 7 12.45 -24.96 -23.15
CA GLU A 7 11.78 -25.95 -22.30
C GLU A 7 10.26 -25.80 -22.55
N GLU A 8 9.67 -26.92 -22.97
CA GLU A 8 8.23 -27.00 -23.23
C GLU A 8 7.47 -26.69 -21.93
N LYS A 9 6.68 -25.63 -21.96
CA LYS A 9 5.95 -25.19 -20.76
C LYS A 9 4.99 -26.25 -20.25
N ILE A 10 4.74 -26.27 -18.95
CA ILE A 10 3.94 -27.24 -18.24
C ILE A 10 2.44 -26.99 -18.44
N THR A 11 1.68 -28.06 -18.63
CA THR A 11 0.23 -28.10 -18.37
C THR A 11 0.01 -28.60 -16.96
N ALA A 12 -0.31 -27.69 -16.05
CA ALA A 12 -0.56 -27.99 -14.64
C ALA A 12 -2.00 -28.50 -14.42
N LEU A 13 -2.14 -29.66 -13.82
CA LEU A 13 -3.43 -30.17 -13.33
C LEU A 13 -3.47 -30.01 -11.82
N TYR A 14 -4.44 -29.22 -11.33
CA TYR A 14 -4.56 -28.97 -9.90
C TYR A 14 -5.76 -29.72 -9.29
N GLU A 15 -5.47 -30.57 -8.33
CA GLU A 15 -6.46 -31.35 -7.59
C GLU A 15 -6.42 -31.03 -6.10
N ARG A 16 -7.61 -30.91 -5.48
CA ARG A 16 -7.75 -30.71 -4.05
C ARG A 16 -8.94 -31.46 -3.50
N LEU A 17 -8.73 -32.11 -2.35
CA LEU A 17 -9.79 -32.72 -1.55
C LEU A 17 -9.63 -32.26 -0.11
N SER A 18 -10.73 -31.86 0.54
CA SER A 18 -10.74 -31.56 1.97
C SER A 18 -11.29 -32.76 2.74
N ARG A 19 -10.95 -32.90 4.02
CA ARG A 19 -11.49 -33.95 4.89
C ARG A 19 -13.02 -33.91 4.98
N ASP A 20 -13.62 -32.73 4.81
CA ASP A 20 -15.06 -32.54 4.84
C ASP A 20 -15.76 -32.98 3.52
N ASP A 21 -15.00 -33.07 2.42
CA ASP A 21 -15.51 -33.49 1.10
C ASP A 21 -15.56 -35.02 0.96
N ASP A 22 -14.90 -35.81 1.85
CA ASP A 22 -14.92 -37.26 1.85
C ASP A 22 -16.32 -37.88 2.18
N LEU A 23 -17.21 -37.06 2.70
CA LEU A 23 -18.59 -37.49 3.07
C LEU A 23 -19.57 -37.49 1.89
N THR A 24 -19.17 -37.02 0.69
CA THR A 24 -20.07 -36.81 -0.44
C THR A 24 -19.93 -37.79 -1.62
N GLY A 25 -19.20 -38.91 -1.44
CA GLY A 25 -19.16 -40.04 -2.36
C GLY A 25 -17.99 -40.02 -3.39
N ASP A 26 -17.80 -41.15 -4.08
CA ASP A 26 -16.66 -41.51 -4.97
C ASP A 26 -16.31 -40.51 -6.08
N SER A 27 -17.21 -39.63 -6.49
CA SER A 27 -16.97 -38.68 -7.59
C SER A 27 -15.99 -37.57 -7.27
N ASN A 28 -15.67 -37.37 -5.98
CA ASN A 28 -14.79 -36.28 -5.51
C ASN A 28 -13.37 -36.74 -5.12
N SER A 29 -13.08 -38.02 -5.23
CA SER A 29 -11.74 -38.52 -4.88
C SER A 29 -10.64 -37.88 -5.76
N ILE A 30 -9.44 -37.74 -5.24
CA ILE A 30 -8.27 -37.23 -5.98
C ILE A 30 -8.03 -38.02 -7.26
N LEU A 31 -8.18 -39.36 -7.21
CA LEU A 31 -7.99 -40.22 -8.39
C LEU A 31 -9.01 -39.91 -9.50
N ASN A 32 -10.27 -39.67 -9.13
CA ASN A 32 -11.29 -39.29 -10.11
C ASN A 32 -11.03 -37.91 -10.72
N GLN A 33 -10.58 -36.93 -9.90
CA GLN A 33 -10.17 -35.62 -10.43
C GLN A 33 -9.01 -35.75 -11.42
N LYS A 34 -7.97 -36.52 -11.11
CA LYS A 34 -6.83 -36.75 -12.00
C LYS A 34 -7.29 -37.32 -13.33
N ARG A 35 -8.01 -38.45 -13.33
CA ARG A 35 -8.53 -39.09 -14.56
C ARG A 35 -9.39 -38.14 -15.37
N TYR A 36 -10.23 -37.37 -14.71
CA TYR A 36 -11.11 -36.40 -15.39
C TYR A 36 -10.31 -35.31 -16.09
N LEU A 37 -9.29 -34.73 -15.41
CA LEU A 37 -8.46 -33.67 -15.98
C LEU A 37 -7.50 -34.18 -17.04
N GLU A 38 -6.92 -35.39 -16.87
CA GLU A 38 -6.12 -36.06 -17.89
C GLU A 38 -6.90 -36.32 -19.17
N SER A 39 -8.17 -36.82 -19.04
CA SER A 39 -9.04 -37.05 -20.18
C SER A 39 -9.36 -35.74 -20.92
N TYR A 40 -9.64 -34.66 -20.19
CA TYR A 40 -9.88 -33.35 -20.78
C TYR A 40 -8.63 -32.80 -21.48
N ALA A 41 -7.46 -32.90 -20.83
CA ALA A 41 -6.21 -32.47 -21.41
C ALA A 41 -5.88 -33.21 -22.71
N ALA A 42 -6.05 -34.55 -22.72
CA ALA A 42 -5.85 -35.35 -23.92
C ALA A 42 -6.79 -34.98 -25.07
N GLN A 43 -8.08 -34.70 -24.78
CA GLN A 43 -9.06 -34.28 -25.79
C GLN A 43 -8.74 -32.91 -26.42
N ARG A 44 -8.12 -32.01 -25.62
CA ARG A 44 -7.74 -30.66 -26.07
C ARG A 44 -6.29 -30.61 -26.62
N GLY A 45 -5.53 -31.74 -26.60
CA GLY A 45 -4.18 -31.83 -27.11
C GLY A 45 -3.11 -31.18 -26.23
N TYR A 46 -3.40 -30.97 -24.93
CA TYR A 46 -2.40 -30.47 -24.01
C TYR A 46 -1.32 -31.51 -23.72
N THR A 47 -0.08 -31.06 -23.71
CA THR A 47 1.13 -31.88 -23.48
C THR A 47 1.83 -31.46 -22.20
N ASN A 48 2.91 -32.18 -21.82
CA ASN A 48 3.75 -31.89 -20.65
C ASN A 48 2.95 -31.75 -19.35
N ILE A 49 2.15 -32.77 -19.01
CA ILE A 49 1.23 -32.77 -17.88
C ILE A 49 1.98 -32.98 -16.57
N VAL A 50 1.72 -32.08 -15.59
CA VAL A 50 2.25 -32.15 -14.23
C VAL A 50 1.11 -31.97 -13.22
N HIS A 51 0.99 -32.91 -12.26
CA HIS A 51 0.00 -32.88 -11.20
C HIS A 51 0.47 -32.06 -9.98
N TYR A 52 -0.42 -31.19 -9.48
CA TYR A 52 -0.28 -30.46 -8.22
C TYR A 52 -1.45 -30.82 -7.32
N THR A 53 -1.19 -31.69 -6.35
CA THR A 53 -2.23 -32.32 -5.54
C THR A 53 -2.12 -31.89 -4.06
N ASP A 54 -3.20 -31.33 -3.50
CA ASP A 54 -3.37 -31.00 -2.10
C ASP A 54 -4.50 -31.86 -1.50
N ASP A 55 -4.15 -33.05 -0.99
CA ASP A 55 -5.08 -33.98 -0.35
C ASP A 55 -5.20 -33.63 1.15
N GLY A 56 -6.43 -33.65 1.69
CA GLY A 56 -6.73 -33.33 3.08
C GLY A 56 -6.66 -31.82 3.44
N TRP A 57 -6.54 -30.92 2.44
CA TRP A 57 -6.43 -29.47 2.64
C TRP A 57 -7.74 -28.73 2.38
N SER A 58 -8.10 -27.82 3.32
CA SER A 58 -9.29 -26.97 3.17
C SER A 58 -9.11 -25.95 2.05
N GLY A 59 -10.22 -25.60 1.37
CA GLY A 59 -10.28 -24.51 0.39
C GLY A 59 -10.34 -23.11 1.01
N GLY A 60 -10.37 -22.99 2.35
CA GLY A 60 -10.53 -21.71 3.04
C GLY A 60 -9.29 -20.81 3.03
N ASN A 61 -8.10 -21.37 2.84
CA ASN A 61 -6.86 -20.62 2.72
C ASN A 61 -6.01 -21.16 1.57
N PHE A 62 -4.93 -20.42 1.22
CA PHE A 62 -3.99 -20.78 0.17
C PHE A 62 -2.62 -21.24 0.71
N ASP A 63 -2.54 -21.54 2.01
CA ASP A 63 -1.35 -22.08 2.66
C ASP A 63 -1.28 -23.59 2.49
N ARG A 64 -1.12 -24.05 1.25
CA ARG A 64 -1.11 -25.45 0.81
C ARG A 64 0.16 -25.76 0.06
N PRO A 65 0.83 -26.92 0.31
CA PRO A 65 2.15 -27.22 -0.27
C PRO A 65 2.16 -27.28 -1.78
N ALA A 66 1.21 -28.02 -2.41
CA ALA A 66 1.17 -28.14 -3.87
C ALA A 66 0.76 -26.81 -4.53
N TRP A 67 -0.17 -26.07 -3.90
CA TRP A 67 -0.55 -24.73 -4.36
C TRP A 67 0.64 -23.76 -4.38
N LYS A 68 1.43 -23.70 -3.30
CA LYS A 68 2.62 -22.85 -3.23
C LYS A 68 3.64 -23.20 -4.31
N ARG A 69 3.86 -24.49 -4.55
CA ARG A 69 4.74 -24.96 -5.62
C ARG A 69 4.20 -24.55 -7.00
N LEU A 70 2.91 -24.71 -7.24
CA LEU A 70 2.27 -24.28 -8.48
C LEU A 70 2.43 -22.78 -8.71
N VAL A 71 2.17 -21.96 -7.69
CA VAL A 71 2.34 -20.49 -7.77
C VAL A 71 3.78 -20.12 -8.10
N ALA A 72 4.76 -20.74 -7.44
CA ALA A 72 6.18 -20.51 -7.72
C ALA A 72 6.57 -20.89 -9.17
N ASP A 73 6.04 -22.00 -9.71
CA ASP A 73 6.29 -22.40 -11.09
C ASP A 73 5.59 -21.48 -12.10
N ILE A 74 4.42 -20.92 -11.77
CA ILE A 74 3.74 -19.89 -12.56
C ILE A 74 4.58 -18.60 -12.59
N GLU A 75 5.02 -18.11 -11.44
CA GLU A 75 5.85 -16.90 -11.32
C GLU A 75 7.20 -17.06 -12.04
N ALA A 76 7.74 -18.28 -12.07
CA ALA A 76 8.94 -18.62 -12.83
C ALA A 76 8.68 -18.74 -14.35
N GLY A 77 7.44 -18.56 -14.83
CA GLY A 77 7.06 -18.63 -16.25
C GLY A 77 7.06 -20.03 -16.86
N LYS A 78 7.08 -21.10 -16.03
CA LYS A 78 7.14 -22.49 -16.48
C LYS A 78 5.80 -23.07 -16.91
N VAL A 79 4.68 -22.49 -16.45
CA VAL A 79 3.33 -23.01 -16.69
C VAL A 79 2.68 -22.26 -17.84
N ALA A 80 2.16 -23.00 -18.83
CA ALA A 80 1.34 -22.46 -19.92
C ALA A 80 -0.16 -22.58 -19.63
N HIS A 81 -0.58 -23.76 -19.13
CA HIS A 81 -1.98 -24.06 -18.90
C HIS A 81 -2.17 -24.55 -17.47
N LEU A 82 -3.26 -24.10 -16.83
CA LEU A 82 -3.69 -24.58 -15.52
C LEU A 82 -5.14 -25.05 -15.61
N LEU A 83 -5.34 -26.34 -15.36
CA LEU A 83 -6.65 -26.98 -15.37
C LEU A 83 -7.04 -27.40 -13.96
N CYS A 84 -8.29 -27.17 -13.58
CA CYS A 84 -8.88 -27.73 -12.37
C CYS A 84 -10.30 -28.24 -12.66
N LYS A 85 -10.84 -29.12 -11.78
CA LYS A 85 -12.20 -29.63 -11.96
C LYS A 85 -13.22 -28.48 -11.89
N ASP A 86 -13.15 -27.69 -10.84
CA ASP A 86 -14.05 -26.55 -10.59
C ASP A 86 -13.32 -25.48 -9.73
N LEU A 87 -13.87 -24.25 -9.68
CA LEU A 87 -13.28 -23.14 -8.94
C LEU A 87 -13.11 -23.43 -7.44
N SER A 88 -13.95 -24.30 -6.85
CA SER A 88 -13.84 -24.65 -5.44
C SER A 88 -12.53 -25.39 -5.14
N ARG A 89 -11.91 -26.04 -6.13
CA ARG A 89 -10.59 -26.66 -6.00
C ARG A 89 -9.51 -25.60 -5.80
N ILE A 90 -9.59 -24.49 -6.54
CA ILE A 90 -8.69 -23.34 -6.34
C ILE A 90 -8.89 -22.78 -4.94
N GLY A 91 -10.12 -22.41 -4.57
CA GLY A 91 -10.40 -21.88 -3.24
C GLY A 91 -11.88 -21.60 -3.00
N ARG A 92 -12.26 -21.55 -1.72
CA ARG A 92 -13.59 -21.13 -1.27
C ARG A 92 -13.64 -19.64 -0.90
N ASN A 93 -12.47 -19.01 -0.76
CA ASN A 93 -12.39 -17.57 -0.56
C ASN A 93 -12.49 -16.87 -1.92
N TYR A 94 -13.68 -16.33 -2.19
CA TYR A 94 -14.02 -15.71 -3.47
C TYR A 94 -13.02 -14.61 -3.89
N LEU A 95 -12.57 -13.80 -2.93
CA LEU A 95 -11.64 -12.69 -3.20
C LEU A 95 -10.24 -13.18 -3.59
N GLN A 96 -9.72 -14.16 -2.87
CA GLN A 96 -8.39 -14.72 -3.17
C GLN A 96 -8.42 -15.55 -4.45
N THR A 97 -9.48 -16.34 -4.65
CA THR A 97 -9.65 -17.12 -5.88
C THR A 97 -9.66 -16.20 -7.10
N GLY A 98 -10.46 -15.12 -7.07
CA GLY A 98 -10.51 -14.15 -8.15
C GLY A 98 -9.19 -13.41 -8.37
N PHE A 99 -8.42 -13.10 -7.31
CA PHE A 99 -7.07 -12.55 -7.48
C PHE A 99 -6.19 -13.49 -8.31
N TYR A 100 -6.19 -14.79 -8.01
CA TYR A 100 -5.40 -15.74 -8.77
C TYR A 100 -5.89 -15.88 -10.21
N THR A 101 -7.20 -16.08 -10.43
CA THR A 101 -7.74 -16.33 -11.76
C THR A 101 -7.70 -15.10 -12.67
N GLU A 102 -8.00 -13.91 -12.14
CA GLU A 102 -8.17 -12.72 -12.94
C GLU A 102 -6.94 -11.83 -13.06
N VAL A 103 -6.06 -11.90 -12.06
CA VAL A 103 -4.88 -11.04 -12.02
C VAL A 103 -3.61 -11.84 -12.23
N MET A 104 -3.33 -12.78 -11.31
CA MET A 104 -2.04 -13.46 -11.25
C MET A 104 -1.82 -14.38 -12.46
N PHE A 105 -2.79 -15.21 -12.83
CA PHE A 105 -2.64 -16.10 -13.98
C PHE A 105 -2.52 -15.32 -15.28
N ARG A 106 -3.34 -14.29 -15.48
CA ARG A 106 -3.27 -13.42 -16.67
C ARG A 106 -1.96 -12.66 -16.78
N GLN A 107 -1.45 -12.09 -15.68
CA GLN A 107 -0.18 -11.38 -15.67
C GLN A 107 0.99 -12.28 -16.05
N ASN A 108 0.93 -13.57 -15.72
CA ASN A 108 1.95 -14.55 -16.05
C ASN A 108 1.66 -15.30 -17.38
N GLY A 109 0.62 -14.92 -18.12
CA GLY A 109 0.28 -15.53 -19.40
C GLY A 109 -0.15 -17.00 -19.28
N VAL A 110 -0.80 -17.36 -18.17
CA VAL A 110 -1.31 -18.72 -17.92
C VAL A 110 -2.76 -18.81 -18.40
N HIS A 111 -3.04 -19.73 -19.30
CA HIS A 111 -4.37 -20.11 -19.71
C HIS A 111 -5.03 -20.94 -18.61
N PHE A 112 -6.12 -20.45 -18.02
CA PHE A 112 -6.83 -21.10 -16.92
C PHE A 112 -8.16 -21.70 -17.35
N VAL A 113 -8.40 -22.98 -16.99
CA VAL A 113 -9.63 -23.69 -17.28
C VAL A 113 -10.19 -24.36 -16.02
N ALA A 114 -11.47 -24.06 -15.67
CA ALA A 114 -12.24 -24.79 -14.66
C ALA A 114 -13.34 -25.60 -15.35
N VAL A 115 -13.06 -26.88 -15.64
CA VAL A 115 -13.79 -27.72 -16.61
C VAL A 115 -15.27 -27.85 -16.25
N ALA A 116 -15.61 -28.19 -15.01
CA ALA A 116 -17.00 -28.38 -14.58
C ALA A 116 -17.81 -27.08 -14.46
N ASN A 117 -17.13 -25.93 -14.40
CA ASN A 117 -17.79 -24.62 -14.40
C ASN A 117 -17.91 -24.02 -15.79
N ASN A 118 -17.38 -24.67 -16.82
CA ASN A 118 -17.32 -24.14 -18.18
C ASN A 118 -16.61 -22.78 -18.25
N ILE A 119 -15.54 -22.61 -17.43
CA ILE A 119 -14.73 -21.40 -17.39
C ILE A 119 -13.46 -21.66 -18.17
N ASP A 120 -13.23 -20.84 -19.18
CA ASP A 120 -12.02 -20.82 -20.00
C ASP A 120 -11.56 -19.38 -20.15
N SER A 121 -10.36 -19.07 -19.67
CA SER A 121 -9.86 -17.69 -19.64
C SER A 121 -9.53 -17.11 -21.03
N GLU A 122 -9.45 -17.95 -22.08
CA GLU A 122 -9.28 -17.51 -23.47
C GLU A 122 -10.64 -17.29 -24.19
N GLU A 123 -11.68 -18.03 -23.81
CA GLU A 123 -13.00 -17.94 -24.43
C GLU A 123 -13.90 -16.88 -23.79
N GLN A 124 -13.62 -16.47 -22.54
CA GLN A 124 -14.43 -15.49 -21.82
C GLN A 124 -14.04 -14.05 -22.16
N ASP A 125 -15.02 -13.28 -22.60
CA ASP A 125 -14.88 -11.85 -22.84
C ASP A 125 -14.54 -11.12 -21.53
N SER A 126 -13.53 -10.25 -21.57
CA SER A 126 -12.97 -9.53 -20.41
C SER A 126 -13.98 -8.64 -19.67
N GLY A 127 -15.21 -8.50 -20.19
CA GLY A 127 -16.27 -7.68 -19.62
C GLY A 127 -16.96 -8.26 -18.38
N GLU A 128 -17.09 -9.59 -18.28
CA GLU A 128 -17.83 -10.21 -17.16
C GLU A 128 -17.11 -10.10 -15.81
N PHE A 129 -15.79 -10.00 -15.82
CA PHE A 129 -14.96 -9.90 -14.59
C PHE A 129 -14.62 -8.48 -14.18
N ALA A 130 -14.90 -7.47 -15.00
CA ALA A 130 -14.64 -6.07 -14.67
C ALA A 130 -15.26 -5.62 -13.32
N PRO A 131 -16.51 -5.99 -12.97
CA PRO A 131 -17.08 -5.68 -11.66
C PRO A 131 -16.29 -6.30 -10.52
N PHE A 132 -15.77 -7.51 -10.70
CA PHE A 132 -14.98 -8.22 -9.69
C PHE A 132 -13.62 -7.56 -9.46
N LEU A 133 -12.90 -7.21 -10.52
CA LEU A 133 -11.64 -6.47 -10.43
C LEU A 133 -11.81 -5.13 -9.70
N ASN A 134 -12.92 -4.44 -9.92
CA ASN A 134 -13.25 -3.22 -9.21
C ASN A 134 -13.44 -3.44 -7.70
N ILE A 135 -14.16 -4.50 -7.31
CA ILE A 135 -14.35 -4.88 -5.90
C ILE A 135 -13.01 -5.25 -5.25
N MET A 136 -12.16 -6.00 -5.95
CA MET A 136 -10.82 -6.39 -5.48
C MET A 136 -9.92 -5.18 -5.26
N ASN A 137 -9.87 -4.28 -6.23
CA ASN A 137 -9.09 -3.06 -6.14
C ASN A 137 -9.56 -2.19 -4.97
N GLU A 138 -10.87 -2.07 -4.80
CA GLU A 138 -11.44 -1.34 -3.67
C GLU A 138 -11.09 -1.97 -2.32
N TRP A 139 -11.21 -3.28 -2.22
CA TRP A 139 -10.85 -4.02 -0.99
C TRP A 139 -9.38 -3.87 -0.67
N TYR A 140 -8.50 -4.01 -1.66
CA TYR A 140 -7.05 -3.82 -1.50
C TYR A 140 -6.70 -2.42 -0.99
N LEU A 141 -7.27 -1.38 -1.61
CA LEU A 141 -7.07 0.01 -1.17
C LEU A 141 -7.56 0.23 0.26
N ARG A 142 -8.69 -0.37 0.62
CA ARG A 142 -9.27 -0.31 1.97
C ARG A 142 -8.39 -1.02 3.00
N ASP A 143 -7.87 -2.20 2.67
CA ASP A 143 -6.96 -2.96 3.55
C ASP A 143 -5.64 -2.23 3.76
N GLN A 144 -5.02 -1.75 2.69
CA GLN A 144 -3.80 -0.93 2.77
C GLN A 144 -4.02 0.33 3.61
N SER A 145 -5.13 1.02 3.41
CA SER A 145 -5.48 2.20 4.21
C SER A 145 -5.62 1.88 5.70
N LYS A 146 -6.23 0.73 6.05
CA LYS A 146 -6.35 0.28 7.45
C LYS A 146 -4.97 -0.01 8.06
N LYS A 147 -4.10 -0.73 7.34
CA LYS A 147 -2.74 -1.07 7.79
C LYS A 147 -1.90 0.19 8.03
N VAL A 148 -1.89 1.10 7.07
CA VAL A 148 -1.19 2.39 7.20
C VAL A 148 -1.74 3.19 8.38
N SER A 149 -3.07 3.30 8.52
CA SER A 149 -3.69 4.03 9.61
C SER A 149 -3.39 3.41 10.98
N ALA A 150 -3.34 2.08 11.08
CA ALA A 150 -2.95 1.37 12.29
C ALA A 150 -1.49 1.67 12.68
N ALA A 151 -0.56 1.61 11.73
CA ALA A 151 0.84 1.94 11.96
C ALA A 151 1.03 3.40 12.42
N TYR A 152 0.35 4.36 11.76
CA TYR A 152 0.36 5.77 12.19
C TYR A 152 -0.22 5.96 13.59
N ARG A 153 -1.28 5.22 13.94
CA ARG A 153 -1.89 5.28 15.27
C ARG A 153 -0.95 4.75 16.36
N VAL A 154 -0.29 3.63 16.11
CA VAL A 154 0.71 3.06 17.03
C VAL A 154 1.86 4.04 17.22
N LYS A 155 2.44 4.53 16.11
CA LYS A 155 3.51 5.51 16.13
C LYS A 155 3.13 6.79 16.90
N GLY A 156 1.96 7.35 16.62
CA GLY A 156 1.50 8.59 17.24
C GLY A 156 1.19 8.44 18.73
N LYS A 157 0.66 7.29 19.16
CA LYS A 157 0.42 6.99 20.58
C LYS A 157 1.73 6.75 21.35
N ALA A 158 2.80 6.36 20.67
CA ALA A 158 4.14 6.23 21.26
C ALA A 158 4.89 7.57 21.36
N GLY A 159 4.23 8.71 21.12
CA GLY A 159 4.85 10.04 21.21
C GLY A 159 5.72 10.41 20.01
N LYS A 160 5.85 9.55 19.03
CA LYS A 160 6.66 9.81 17.83
C LYS A 160 5.93 10.70 16.84
N PRO A 161 6.62 11.66 16.18
CA PRO A 161 5.99 12.53 15.18
C PRO A 161 5.37 11.73 14.03
N THR A 162 4.10 12.02 13.74
CA THR A 162 3.39 11.41 12.60
C THR A 162 3.50 12.22 11.31
N THR A 163 4.23 13.33 11.33
CA THR A 163 4.48 14.19 10.16
C THR A 163 5.71 13.72 9.37
N ASN A 164 5.61 13.83 8.03
CA ASN A 164 6.72 13.45 7.15
C ASN A 164 7.91 14.43 7.24
N ASN A 165 7.68 15.67 7.59
CA ASN A 165 8.71 16.70 7.69
C ASN A 165 8.69 17.33 9.10
N ALA A 166 9.85 17.72 9.60
CA ALA A 166 9.95 18.61 10.74
C ALA A 166 9.40 19.99 10.37
N ILE A 167 8.92 20.76 11.36
CA ILE A 167 8.48 22.13 11.14
C ILE A 167 9.69 23.03 10.85
N TYR A 168 9.45 24.22 10.28
CA TYR A 168 10.50 25.22 10.05
C TYR A 168 11.18 25.59 11.37
N GLY A 169 12.49 25.68 11.42
CA GLY A 169 13.29 25.82 12.65
C GLY A 169 13.85 24.48 13.18
N TYR A 170 13.36 23.37 12.66
CA TYR A 170 13.84 22.02 12.97
C TYR A 170 14.18 21.24 11.72
N LYS A 171 15.00 20.21 11.88
CA LYS A 171 15.34 19.19 10.88
C LYS A 171 15.25 17.81 11.52
N LYS A 172 15.01 16.78 10.71
CA LYS A 172 15.06 15.40 11.20
C LYS A 172 16.49 14.98 11.47
N ASP A 173 16.67 14.23 12.54
CA ASP A 173 17.93 13.55 12.81
C ASP A 173 18.21 12.51 11.70
N PRO A 174 19.41 12.50 11.11
CA PRO A 174 19.79 11.48 10.13
C PRO A 174 19.78 10.05 10.71
N GLU A 175 20.09 9.88 11.98
CA GLU A 175 20.16 8.58 12.66
C GLU A 175 18.80 8.13 13.19
N ASP A 176 17.99 9.05 13.72
CA ASP A 176 16.62 8.79 14.17
C ASP A 176 15.62 9.75 13.50
N LYS A 177 14.97 9.31 12.44
CA LYS A 177 13.98 10.12 11.71
C LYS A 177 12.75 10.52 12.55
N ASP A 178 12.57 9.94 13.72
CA ASP A 178 11.50 10.27 14.66
C ASP A 178 11.92 11.33 15.69
N HIS A 179 13.20 11.68 15.74
CA HIS A 179 13.75 12.78 16.53
C HIS A 179 13.98 14.03 15.66
N TRP A 180 13.77 15.21 16.26
CA TRP A 180 14.01 16.49 15.57
C TRP A 180 15.19 17.22 16.23
N LEU A 181 16.09 17.70 15.40
CA LEU A 181 17.22 18.54 15.79
C LEU A 181 16.90 20.00 15.43
N VAL A 182 17.43 20.92 16.21
CA VAL A 182 17.36 22.35 15.88
C VAL A 182 18.15 22.62 14.60
N ASP A 183 17.55 23.37 13.69
CA ASP A 183 18.18 23.92 12.49
C ASP A 183 18.51 25.37 12.78
N GLU A 184 19.75 25.64 13.22
CA GLU A 184 20.11 26.93 13.82
C GLU A 184 19.88 28.13 12.92
N GLU A 185 20.06 27.99 11.60
CA GLU A 185 19.77 29.07 10.63
C GLU A 185 18.27 29.41 10.63
N ALA A 186 17.41 28.41 10.49
CA ALA A 186 15.97 28.61 10.52
C ALA A 186 15.44 28.94 11.92
N ALA A 187 16.03 28.37 12.97
CA ALA A 187 15.65 28.63 14.37
C ALA A 187 15.91 30.08 14.80
N ALA A 188 16.98 30.69 14.29
CA ALA A 188 17.25 32.12 14.54
C ALA A 188 16.10 32.99 14.03
N VAL A 189 15.55 32.69 12.86
CA VAL A 189 14.39 33.40 12.31
C VAL A 189 13.13 33.16 13.16
N VAL A 190 12.93 31.93 13.60
CA VAL A 190 11.79 31.60 14.48
C VAL A 190 11.88 32.37 15.81
N ARG A 191 13.05 32.36 16.47
CA ARG A 191 13.28 33.12 17.71
C ARG A 191 13.00 34.61 17.52
N ARG A 192 13.43 35.20 16.39
CA ARG A 192 13.16 36.61 16.06
C ARG A 192 11.66 36.87 15.90
N ILE A 193 10.90 35.96 15.25
CA ILE A 193 9.44 36.09 15.13
C ILE A 193 8.78 36.14 16.51
N PHE A 194 9.21 35.27 17.44
CA PHE A 194 8.67 35.26 18.79
C PHE A 194 9.05 36.53 19.58
N LEU A 195 10.27 37.04 19.42
CA LEU A 195 10.71 38.28 20.04
C LEU A 195 9.88 39.48 19.57
N LEU A 196 9.69 39.63 18.24
CA LEU A 196 8.85 40.70 17.68
C LEU A 196 7.39 40.60 18.18
N ALA A 197 6.88 39.38 18.34
CA ALA A 197 5.53 39.19 18.88
C ALA A 197 5.45 39.60 20.36
N VAL A 198 6.49 39.35 21.17
CA VAL A 198 6.58 39.82 22.60
C VAL A 198 6.71 41.33 22.67
N GLU A 199 7.39 41.96 21.69
CA GLU A 199 7.48 43.41 21.55
C GLU A 199 6.17 44.05 21.12
N GLY A 200 5.13 43.27 20.81
CA GLY A 200 3.78 43.76 20.51
C GLY A 200 3.44 43.86 19.02
N HIS A 201 4.34 43.42 18.14
CA HIS A 201 4.07 43.44 16.69
C HIS A 201 3.06 42.35 16.29
N GLY A 202 2.09 42.72 15.46
CA GLY A 202 1.12 41.77 14.91
C GLY A 202 1.68 40.88 13.83
N PRO A 203 1.08 39.71 13.53
CA PRO A 203 1.61 38.75 12.54
C PRO A 203 1.83 39.34 11.14
N HIS A 204 0.99 40.26 10.69
CA HIS A 204 1.13 40.94 9.40
C HIS A 204 2.29 41.92 9.39
N GLU A 205 2.52 42.62 10.49
CA GLU A 205 3.62 43.54 10.67
C GLU A 205 4.96 42.80 10.71
N ILE A 206 5.03 41.72 11.49
CA ILE A 206 6.20 40.82 11.53
C ILE A 206 6.54 40.30 10.13
N ALA A 207 5.54 39.84 9.37
CA ALA A 207 5.74 39.36 7.99
C ALA A 207 6.33 40.49 7.10
N LYS A 208 5.84 41.74 7.23
CA LYS A 208 6.35 42.89 6.51
C LYS A 208 7.79 43.22 6.89
N ILE A 209 8.14 43.21 8.17
CA ILE A 209 9.50 43.39 8.67
C ILE A 209 10.47 42.39 8.04
N LEU A 210 10.12 41.07 8.12
CA LEU A 210 10.96 40.01 7.57
C LEU A 210 11.13 40.10 6.04
N THR A 211 10.09 40.53 5.33
CA THR A 211 10.16 40.80 3.88
C THR A 211 11.10 41.95 3.57
N GLN A 212 11.02 43.07 4.33
CA GLN A 212 11.90 44.22 4.15
C GLN A 212 13.36 43.92 4.47
N GLU A 213 13.60 43.08 5.49
CA GLU A 213 14.94 42.64 5.87
C GLU A 213 15.47 41.54 4.93
N LYS A 214 14.70 41.12 3.90
CA LYS A 214 15.08 40.09 2.94
C LYS A 214 15.43 38.77 3.62
N VAL A 215 14.65 38.38 4.66
CA VAL A 215 14.76 37.09 5.28
C VAL A 215 14.06 36.05 4.40
N GLU A 216 14.72 34.94 4.10
CA GLU A 216 14.12 33.87 3.30
C GLU A 216 12.86 33.28 3.95
N CYS A 217 11.77 33.19 3.20
CA CYS A 217 10.54 32.58 3.70
C CYS A 217 10.69 31.05 3.85
N PRO A 218 9.92 30.40 4.74
CA PRO A 218 10.06 28.97 5.03
C PRO A 218 9.98 28.06 3.81
N ALA A 219 9.11 28.40 2.85
CA ALA A 219 8.93 27.59 1.65
C ALA A 219 10.20 27.59 0.78
N TYR A 220 10.79 28.76 0.59
CA TYR A 220 12.03 28.92 -0.18
C TYR A 220 13.23 28.29 0.54
N TYR A 221 13.41 28.60 1.83
CA TYR A 221 14.49 28.03 2.64
C TYR A 221 14.49 26.49 2.63
N LEU A 222 13.33 25.89 2.84
CA LEU A 222 13.19 24.43 2.84
C LEU A 222 13.46 23.83 1.46
N ALA A 223 12.99 24.48 0.38
CA ALA A 223 13.22 24.02 -0.99
C ALA A 223 14.71 24.11 -1.37
N ARG A 224 15.40 25.23 -1.05
CA ARG A 224 16.84 25.42 -1.25
C ARG A 224 17.65 24.29 -0.59
N ASN A 225 17.22 23.84 0.58
CA ASN A 225 17.85 22.76 1.33
C ASN A 225 17.33 21.35 0.94
N GLY A 226 16.62 21.21 -0.18
CA GLY A 226 16.07 19.92 -0.66
C GLY A 226 14.98 19.32 0.22
N ARG A 227 14.39 20.10 1.13
CA ARG A 227 13.39 19.71 2.12
C ARG A 227 12.02 20.30 1.81
N GLY A 228 11.00 19.84 2.52
CA GLY A 228 9.63 20.34 2.38
C GLY A 228 8.84 19.68 1.25
N CYS A 229 7.52 19.70 1.37
CA CYS A 229 6.60 19.07 0.41
C CYS A 229 6.51 19.85 -0.93
N ARG A 230 6.91 21.12 -0.95
CA ARG A 230 6.87 21.99 -2.12
C ARG A 230 8.25 22.25 -2.75
N LYS A 231 9.29 21.48 -2.41
CA LYS A 231 10.67 21.70 -2.86
C LYS A 231 10.83 21.83 -4.38
N ASN A 232 9.96 21.14 -5.17
CA ASN A 232 10.02 21.16 -6.63
C ASN A 232 9.04 22.17 -7.28
N THR A 233 8.20 22.85 -6.48
CA THR A 233 7.12 23.72 -6.98
C THR A 233 7.14 25.12 -6.36
N VAL A 234 8.15 25.41 -5.57
CA VAL A 234 8.35 26.75 -4.97
C VAL A 234 8.71 27.76 -6.06
N ASP A 235 8.09 28.94 -6.00
CA ASP A 235 8.47 30.08 -6.86
C ASP A 235 9.80 30.67 -6.35
N THR A 236 10.86 30.40 -7.09
CA THR A 236 12.21 30.88 -6.74
C THR A 236 12.40 32.37 -6.98
N SER A 237 11.49 33.03 -7.68
CA SER A 237 11.54 34.49 -7.91
C SER A 237 11.11 35.29 -6.66
N ARG A 238 10.50 34.63 -5.67
CA ARG A 238 9.95 35.28 -4.47
C ARG A 238 10.50 34.70 -3.18
N PRO A 239 11.79 34.78 -2.92
CA PRO A 239 12.42 34.16 -1.77
C PRO A 239 12.04 34.78 -0.43
N TYR A 240 11.59 36.03 -0.41
CA TYR A 240 11.36 36.82 0.79
C TYR A 240 9.88 37.13 1.05
N ASP A 241 8.98 36.46 0.33
CA ASP A 241 7.53 36.70 0.48
C ASP A 241 7.01 36.05 1.78
N TRP A 242 6.97 36.84 2.84
CA TRP A 242 6.36 36.43 4.08
C TRP A 242 4.89 36.83 4.14
N TYR A 243 4.06 35.97 4.67
CA TYR A 243 2.62 36.20 4.86
C TYR A 243 2.26 36.17 6.34
N GLY A 244 1.39 37.09 6.79
CA GLY A 244 0.91 37.13 8.17
C GLY A 244 0.31 35.81 8.65
N PHE A 245 -0.37 35.06 7.76
CA PHE A 245 -0.87 33.72 8.05
C PHE A 245 0.26 32.73 8.42
N THR A 246 1.40 32.79 7.75
CA THR A 246 2.56 31.94 8.04
C THR A 246 3.09 32.23 9.43
N VAL A 247 3.25 33.51 9.78
CA VAL A 247 3.68 33.97 11.12
C VAL A 247 2.68 33.55 12.18
N SER A 248 1.39 33.82 12.00
CA SER A 248 0.34 33.41 12.92
C SER A 248 0.34 31.92 13.15
N SER A 249 0.50 31.12 12.09
CA SER A 249 0.61 29.66 12.20
C SER A 249 1.83 29.21 12.98
N MET A 250 2.95 29.94 12.96
CA MET A 250 4.12 29.63 13.77
C MET A 250 3.88 29.93 15.24
N LEU A 251 3.39 31.11 15.56
CA LEU A 251 3.15 31.57 16.92
C LEU A 251 2.15 30.69 17.71
N THR A 252 1.31 29.92 17.00
CA THR A 252 0.28 29.05 17.61
C THR A 252 0.70 27.57 17.72
N LYS A 253 1.92 27.21 17.36
CA LYS A 253 2.37 25.81 17.37
C LYS A 253 3.06 25.43 18.67
N PRO A 254 2.49 24.49 19.46
CA PRO A 254 3.14 23.97 20.67
C PRO A 254 4.47 23.25 20.40
N GLU A 255 4.70 22.83 19.15
CA GLU A 255 5.95 22.19 18.76
C GLU A 255 7.17 23.11 18.95
N TYR A 256 6.99 24.43 18.95
CA TYR A 256 8.09 25.37 19.27
C TYR A 256 8.43 25.44 20.76
N MET A 257 7.65 24.79 21.62
CA MET A 257 7.98 24.54 23.03
C MET A 257 8.66 23.19 23.27
N GLY A 258 9.06 22.49 22.19
CA GLY A 258 9.67 21.17 22.29
C GLY A 258 8.66 20.00 22.35
N HIS A 259 7.39 20.23 22.01
CA HIS A 259 6.34 19.24 22.13
C HIS A 259 6.05 18.55 20.81
N THR A 260 5.74 17.25 20.85
CA THR A 260 5.15 16.54 19.69
C THR A 260 3.63 16.56 19.79
N VAL A 261 2.95 17.06 18.77
CA VAL A 261 1.48 17.10 18.69
C VAL A 261 0.98 16.20 17.58
N ASN A 262 0.28 15.15 17.96
CA ASN A 262 -0.28 14.16 17.05
C ASN A 262 -1.81 14.23 16.96
N PHE A 263 -2.37 13.66 15.90
CA PHE A 263 -3.82 13.51 15.67
C PHE A 263 -4.60 14.82 15.58
N ARG A 264 -4.01 15.90 15.06
CA ARG A 264 -4.73 17.16 14.76
C ARG A 264 -5.83 17.01 13.72
N SER A 265 -5.81 15.93 12.96
CA SER A 265 -6.82 15.64 11.95
C SER A 265 -6.97 14.14 11.73
N SER A 266 -8.16 13.72 11.36
CA SER A 266 -8.51 12.33 11.12
C SER A 266 -9.29 12.15 9.82
N LYS A 267 -9.41 10.89 9.37
CA LYS A 267 -10.32 10.45 8.32
C LYS A 267 -11.16 9.29 8.84
N LYS A 268 -12.45 9.26 8.57
CA LYS A 268 -13.32 8.12 8.89
C LYS A 268 -13.10 6.96 7.91
N SER A 269 -12.87 7.27 6.65
CA SER A 269 -12.62 6.31 5.58
C SER A 269 -11.49 6.80 4.66
N TYR A 270 -10.89 5.89 3.88
CA TYR A 270 -9.88 6.28 2.88
C TYR A 270 -10.45 7.17 1.76
N ARG A 271 -11.76 7.14 1.54
CA ARG A 271 -12.47 7.99 0.57
C ARG A 271 -12.80 9.38 1.09
N ASP A 272 -12.83 9.55 2.41
CA ASP A 272 -13.25 10.80 3.02
C ASP A 272 -12.14 11.87 2.96
N LYS A 273 -12.55 13.13 2.94
CA LYS A 273 -11.65 14.24 3.19
C LYS A 273 -11.18 14.21 4.65
N ARG A 274 -9.96 14.68 4.87
CA ARG A 274 -9.41 14.84 6.22
C ARG A 274 -10.14 15.96 6.95
N VAL A 275 -10.59 15.70 8.17
CA VAL A 275 -11.28 16.66 9.03
C VAL A 275 -10.37 17.03 10.20
N LYS A 276 -10.38 18.28 10.60
CA LYS A 276 -9.67 18.73 11.81
C LYS A 276 -10.37 18.15 13.05
N ASN A 277 -9.60 17.59 13.95
CA ASN A 277 -10.07 17.14 15.25
C ASN A 277 -10.15 18.32 16.21
N ASP A 278 -11.00 18.20 17.22
CA ASP A 278 -11.02 19.14 18.32
C ASP A 278 -9.65 19.16 19.03
N PRO A 279 -9.16 20.31 19.51
CA PRO A 279 -7.90 20.38 20.26
C PRO A 279 -7.85 19.46 21.48
N SER A 280 -8.97 19.15 22.11
CA SER A 280 -9.08 18.18 23.21
C SER A 280 -8.75 16.72 22.81
N ASP A 281 -8.87 16.40 21.52
CA ASP A 281 -8.55 15.07 20.97
C ASP A 281 -7.08 14.92 20.55
N TRP A 282 -6.30 15.99 20.62
CA TRP A 282 -4.90 15.95 20.24
C TRP A 282 -4.08 15.24 21.32
N LEU A 283 -3.12 14.43 20.90
CA LEU A 283 -2.13 13.88 21.82
C LEU A 283 -0.88 14.77 21.80
N ILE A 284 -0.61 15.39 22.94
CA ILE A 284 0.56 16.25 23.14
C ILE A 284 1.53 15.50 24.04
N PHE A 285 2.76 15.37 23.58
CA PHE A 285 3.88 14.79 24.32
C PHE A 285 4.89 15.88 24.55
N GLU A 286 5.15 16.17 25.82
CA GLU A 286 6.02 17.28 26.21
C GLU A 286 7.52 16.90 26.11
N ASN A 287 8.35 17.89 25.77
CA ASN A 287 9.82 17.78 25.77
C ASN A 287 10.37 16.58 24.98
N THR A 288 9.89 16.41 23.74
CA THR A 288 10.29 15.30 22.88
C THR A 288 11.43 15.65 21.92
N HIS A 289 11.79 16.94 21.81
CA HIS A 289 12.88 17.46 20.96
C HIS A 289 13.36 18.82 21.43
#